data_fa14aea52894bf7dd0d0e86d8c44ae0d
#
_entry.id   fa14aea52894bf7dd0d0e86d8c44ae0d
#
_cell.length_a   1.000
_cell.length_b   1.000
_cell.length_c   1.000
_cell.angle_alpha   90.00
_cell.angle_beta   90.00
_cell.angle_gamma   90.00
#
_symmetry.space_group_name_H-M   'P 1'
#
loop_
_entity.id
_entity.type
_entity.pdbx_description
1 polymer ?
#
loop_
_entity_poly.entity_id
_entity_poly.type
_entity_poly.pdbx_seq_one_letter_code
_entity_poly.pdbx_strand_id
1 'polypeptide(L)'
;MTWTSYPFGNFLSHYRAGLAIIALEFWIVFIFQNFYYIFNNINPKSGSDLLLYIVGFFIVVFNYATFDYNKSIWQNYNLEFDKLPRKTNILGGIIVWTIIFFITIIFFVSIHYSQKKFSIRYTPEFIAKKRKEDSLQKAQQIEKLKKIYGEDKK
;
A
#
# COMPACT_ATOMS: atom_id res chain seq x y z
N MET A 1 -35.25 -18.39 11.72
CA MET A 1 -34.48 -19.12 10.66
C MET A 1 -33.01 -18.78 10.86
N THR A 2 -32.24 -19.67 11.46
CA THR A 2 -30.83 -19.47 11.73
C THR A 2 -30.03 -19.93 10.51
N TRP A 3 -29.25 -19.02 9.91
CA TRP A 3 -28.37 -19.26 8.76
C TRP A 3 -27.19 -20.21 9.04
N THR A 4 -27.24 -20.93 10.16
CA THR A 4 -26.17 -21.79 10.69
C THR A 4 -26.16 -23.22 10.17
N SER A 5 -27.04 -23.58 9.25
CA SER A 5 -27.20 -24.98 8.82
C SER A 5 -26.44 -25.39 7.56
N TYR A 6 -25.61 -24.54 6.97
CA TYR A 6 -24.80 -24.92 5.83
C TYR A 6 -23.34 -25.16 6.25
N PRO A 7 -22.82 -26.39 6.15
CA PRO A 7 -21.42 -26.71 6.47
C PRO A 7 -20.44 -25.88 5.64
N PHE A 8 -20.81 -25.46 4.44
CA PHE A 8 -20.06 -24.52 3.60
C PHE A 8 -20.01 -23.09 4.16
N GLY A 9 -20.99 -22.66 4.96
CA GLY A 9 -21.05 -21.31 5.52
C GLY A 9 -19.92 -21.02 6.50
N ASN A 10 -19.60 -21.97 7.37
CA ASN A 10 -18.54 -21.81 8.37
C ASN A 10 -17.14 -21.86 7.74
N PHE A 11 -16.92 -22.76 6.79
CA PHE A 11 -15.66 -22.86 6.05
C PHE A 11 -15.37 -21.55 5.30
N LEU A 12 -16.35 -21.02 4.56
CA LEU A 12 -16.21 -19.79 3.82
C LEU A 12 -16.08 -18.55 4.71
N SER A 13 -16.62 -18.56 5.96
CA SER A 13 -16.51 -17.40 6.85
C SER A 13 -15.07 -17.16 7.33
N HIS A 14 -14.32 -18.21 7.63
CA HIS A 14 -12.91 -18.11 8.02
C HIS A 14 -12.05 -17.56 6.87
N TYR A 15 -12.21 -18.11 5.66
CA TYR A 15 -11.47 -17.63 4.49
C TYR A 15 -11.81 -16.18 4.13
N ARG A 16 -13.08 -15.77 4.25
CA ARG A 16 -13.49 -14.39 4.01
C ARG A 16 -12.86 -13.41 5.00
N ALA A 17 -12.80 -13.79 6.28
CA ALA A 17 -12.16 -12.96 7.30
C ALA A 17 -10.65 -12.81 7.03
N GLY A 18 -9.96 -13.91 6.74
CA GLY A 18 -8.54 -13.89 6.39
C GLY A 18 -8.24 -13.06 5.14
N LEU A 19 -9.03 -13.23 4.08
CA LEU A 19 -8.89 -12.42 2.86
C LEU A 19 -9.14 -10.93 3.11
N ALA A 20 -10.11 -10.59 3.97
CA ALA A 20 -10.38 -9.20 4.33
C ALA A 20 -9.20 -8.56 5.08
N ILE A 21 -8.58 -9.29 6.00
CA ILE A 21 -7.39 -8.83 6.74
C ILE A 21 -6.23 -8.61 5.77
N ILE A 22 -5.93 -9.58 4.91
CA ILE A 22 -4.89 -9.48 3.89
C ILE A 22 -5.14 -8.25 2.99
N ALA A 23 -6.37 -8.04 2.54
CA ALA A 23 -6.72 -6.89 1.72
C ALA A 23 -6.48 -5.54 2.45
N LEU A 24 -6.83 -5.46 3.74
CA LEU A 24 -6.58 -4.26 4.56
C LEU A 24 -5.08 -4.02 4.75
N GLU A 25 -4.28 -5.05 4.97
CA GLU A 25 -2.83 -4.95 5.09
C GLU A 25 -2.21 -4.44 3.79
N PHE A 26 -2.64 -4.97 2.63
CA PHE A 26 -2.22 -4.44 1.33
C PHE A 26 -2.61 -2.97 1.14
N TRP A 27 -3.81 -2.56 1.54
CA TRP A 27 -4.22 -1.16 1.44
C TRP A 27 -3.33 -0.26 2.28
N ILE A 28 -2.96 -0.68 3.49
CA ILE A 28 -2.03 0.06 4.35
C ILE A 28 -0.67 0.20 3.66
N VAL A 29 -0.13 -0.88 3.09
CA VAL A 29 1.15 -0.83 2.35
C VAL A 29 1.07 0.12 1.16
N PHE A 30 -0.01 0.05 0.37
CA PHE A 30 -0.23 0.97 -0.76
C PHE A 30 -0.37 2.43 -0.30
N ILE A 31 -1.02 2.71 0.82
CA ILE A 31 -1.11 4.05 1.39
C ILE A 31 0.30 4.58 1.68
N PHE A 32 1.13 3.81 2.39
CA PHE A 32 2.50 4.20 2.70
C PHE A 32 3.34 4.40 1.43
N GLN A 33 3.23 3.51 0.46
CA GLN A 33 3.93 3.61 -0.82
C GLN A 33 3.50 4.87 -1.60
N ASN A 34 2.20 5.16 -1.69
CA ASN A 34 1.70 6.35 -2.35
C ASN A 34 2.23 7.62 -1.69
N PHE A 35 2.19 7.71 -0.36
CA PHE A 35 2.74 8.85 0.36
C PHE A 35 4.25 8.96 0.18
N TYR A 36 4.98 7.85 0.24
CA TYR A 36 6.41 7.83 -0.04
C TYR A 36 6.74 8.40 -1.42
N TYR A 37 6.02 7.99 -2.46
CA TYR A 37 6.19 8.54 -3.80
C TYR A 37 5.82 10.01 -3.90
N ILE A 38 4.76 10.42 -3.20
CA ILE A 38 4.33 11.82 -3.15
C ILE A 38 5.40 12.69 -2.49
N PHE A 39 5.94 12.32 -1.33
CA PHE A 39 6.92 13.10 -0.59
C PHE A 39 8.27 13.15 -1.30
N ASN A 40 8.74 12.04 -1.82
CA ASN A 40 10.05 11.96 -2.49
C ASN A 40 10.01 12.35 -3.98
N ASN A 41 8.86 12.77 -4.51
CA ASN A 41 8.70 13.10 -5.92
C ASN A 41 9.09 11.97 -6.90
N ILE A 42 9.01 10.72 -6.48
CA ILE A 42 9.33 9.54 -7.29
C ILE A 42 8.13 9.19 -8.17
N ASN A 43 8.39 8.94 -9.45
CA ASN A 43 7.33 8.47 -10.35
C ASN A 43 7.01 7.00 -10.06
N PRO A 44 5.75 6.62 -9.76
CA PRO A 44 5.36 5.24 -9.53
C PRO A 44 5.72 4.28 -10.68
N LYS A 45 5.73 4.79 -11.93
CA LYS A 45 6.10 3.99 -13.10
C LYS A 45 7.61 3.71 -13.22
N SER A 46 8.44 4.43 -12.48
CA SER A 46 9.90 4.28 -12.49
C SER A 46 10.43 3.49 -11.29
N GLY A 47 9.56 3.19 -10.32
CA GLY A 47 9.93 2.39 -9.15
C GLY A 47 10.01 0.90 -9.50
N SER A 48 10.94 0.17 -8.87
CA SER A 48 10.90 -1.28 -8.92
C SER A 48 9.78 -1.77 -8.00
N ASP A 49 8.85 -2.55 -8.52
CA ASP A 49 7.79 -3.17 -7.73
C ASP A 49 8.31 -4.32 -6.84
N LEU A 50 9.63 -4.58 -6.89
CA LEU A 50 10.27 -5.67 -6.14
C LEU A 50 9.99 -5.60 -4.64
N LEU A 51 10.07 -4.40 -4.06
CA LEU A 51 9.80 -4.20 -2.63
C LEU A 51 8.35 -4.55 -2.31
N LEU A 52 7.42 -4.20 -3.18
CA LEU A 52 6.00 -4.52 -3.02
C LEU A 52 5.75 -6.02 -3.06
N TYR A 53 6.42 -6.75 -3.97
CA TYR A 53 6.32 -8.21 -4.03
C TYR A 53 6.91 -8.87 -2.79
N ILE A 54 8.05 -8.38 -2.28
CA ILE A 54 8.66 -8.88 -1.04
C ILE A 54 7.72 -8.66 0.15
N VAL A 55 7.21 -7.44 0.32
CA VAL A 55 6.27 -7.13 1.42
C VAL A 55 4.99 -7.95 1.29
N GLY A 56 4.44 -8.07 0.08
CA GLY A 56 3.26 -8.90 -0.18
C GLY A 56 3.49 -10.37 0.17
N PHE A 57 4.64 -10.92 -0.17
CA PHE A 57 5.01 -12.28 0.22
C PHE A 57 5.05 -12.43 1.75
N PHE A 58 5.68 -11.51 2.47
CA PHE A 58 5.71 -11.54 3.93
C PHE A 58 4.32 -11.44 4.56
N ILE A 59 3.44 -10.59 4.03
CA ILE A 59 2.05 -10.48 4.48
C ILE A 59 1.35 -11.84 4.37
N VAL A 60 1.43 -12.49 3.20
CA VAL A 60 0.78 -13.79 2.99
C VAL A 60 1.35 -14.86 3.90
N VAL A 61 2.68 -14.95 4.03
CA VAL A 61 3.34 -15.95 4.89
C VAL A 61 2.98 -15.71 6.35
N PHE A 62 2.99 -14.46 6.82
CA PHE A 62 2.66 -14.13 8.20
C PHE A 62 1.20 -14.46 8.53
N ASN A 63 0.27 -14.10 7.65
CA ASN A 63 -1.15 -14.44 7.82
C ASN A 63 -1.36 -15.96 7.83
N TYR A 64 -0.73 -16.69 6.91
CA TYR A 64 -0.78 -18.14 6.90
C TYR A 64 -0.25 -18.75 8.22
N ALA A 65 0.91 -18.30 8.68
CA ALA A 65 1.49 -18.77 9.95
C ALA A 65 0.61 -18.46 11.16
N THR A 66 -0.07 -17.30 11.17
CA THR A 66 -0.89 -16.87 12.29
C THR A 66 -2.26 -17.55 12.31
N PHE A 67 -2.91 -17.66 11.17
CA PHE A 67 -4.30 -18.09 11.11
C PHE A 67 -4.49 -19.56 10.72
N ASP A 68 -3.68 -20.09 9.81
CA ASP A 68 -3.84 -21.46 9.33
C ASP A 68 -2.98 -22.47 10.08
N TYR A 69 -1.72 -22.12 10.39
CA TYR A 69 -0.82 -23.04 11.07
C TYR A 69 -1.20 -23.27 12.53
N ASN A 70 -1.66 -22.24 13.24
CA ASN A 70 -2.05 -22.29 14.64
C ASN A 70 -3.58 -22.24 14.85
N LYS A 71 -4.31 -23.19 14.28
CA LYS A 71 -5.78 -23.27 14.41
C LYS A 71 -6.27 -23.27 15.86
N SER A 72 -5.50 -23.84 16.79
CA SER A 72 -5.83 -23.88 18.22
C SER A 72 -5.87 -22.49 18.85
N ILE A 73 -4.96 -21.59 18.44
CA ILE A 73 -4.92 -20.22 18.96
C ILE A 73 -6.17 -19.45 18.53
N TRP A 74 -6.55 -19.57 17.26
CA TRP A 74 -7.74 -18.93 16.73
C TRP A 74 -9.04 -19.45 17.40
N GLN A 75 -9.14 -20.76 17.61
CA GLN A 75 -10.26 -21.36 18.31
C GLN A 75 -10.38 -20.85 19.74
N ASN A 76 -9.27 -20.71 20.47
CA ASN A 76 -9.25 -20.17 21.81
C ASN A 76 -9.72 -18.71 21.85
N TYR A 77 -9.26 -17.86 20.92
CA TYR A 77 -9.73 -16.49 20.81
C TYR A 77 -11.23 -16.41 20.52
N ASN A 78 -11.76 -17.25 19.63
CA ASN A 78 -13.20 -17.30 19.38
C ASN A 78 -13.99 -17.68 20.65
N LEU A 79 -13.53 -18.69 21.39
CA LEU A 79 -14.17 -19.10 22.66
C LEU A 79 -14.12 -18.01 23.73
N GLU A 80 -13.04 -17.22 23.78
CA GLU A 80 -12.93 -16.07 24.69
C GLU A 80 -13.87 -14.95 24.24
N PHE A 81 -13.96 -14.69 22.96
CA PHE A 81 -14.82 -13.64 22.39
C PHE A 81 -16.30 -13.95 22.61
N ASP A 82 -16.68 -15.21 22.49
CA ASP A 82 -18.07 -15.66 22.73
C ASP A 82 -18.50 -15.52 24.20
N LYS A 83 -17.53 -15.52 25.14
CA LYS A 83 -17.79 -15.29 26.57
C LYS A 83 -17.96 -13.83 26.94
N LEU A 84 -17.59 -12.90 26.06
CA LEU A 84 -17.67 -11.47 26.35
C LEU A 84 -19.15 -11.01 26.43
N PRO A 85 -19.45 -10.02 27.29
CA PRO A 85 -20.79 -9.43 27.34
C PRO A 85 -21.18 -8.84 25.98
N ARG A 86 -22.43 -8.99 25.59
CA ARG A 86 -22.97 -8.50 24.32
C ARG A 86 -22.63 -7.04 24.04
N LYS A 87 -22.60 -6.18 25.06
CA LYS A 87 -22.24 -4.76 24.95
C LYS A 87 -20.78 -4.58 24.51
N THR A 88 -19.86 -5.36 25.06
CA THR A 88 -18.44 -5.33 24.73
C THR A 88 -18.20 -5.79 23.29
N ASN A 89 -18.90 -6.83 22.85
CA ASN A 89 -18.80 -7.33 21.47
C ASN A 89 -19.32 -6.29 20.46
N ILE A 90 -20.43 -5.62 20.76
CA ILE A 90 -20.97 -4.57 19.89
C ILE A 90 -19.99 -3.39 19.82
N LEU A 91 -19.45 -2.95 20.98
CA LEU A 91 -18.48 -1.86 21.01
C LEU A 91 -17.21 -2.21 20.23
N GLY A 92 -16.67 -3.42 20.43
CA GLY A 92 -15.53 -3.93 19.66
C GLY A 92 -15.81 -3.95 18.17
N GLY A 93 -16.99 -4.39 17.75
CA GLY A 93 -17.41 -4.36 16.35
C GLY A 93 -17.45 -2.95 15.77
N ILE A 94 -18.00 -1.98 16.51
CA ILE A 94 -18.05 -0.58 16.08
C ILE A 94 -16.63 -0.03 15.89
N ILE A 95 -15.72 -0.30 16.83
CA ILE A 95 -14.31 0.14 16.73
C ILE A 95 -13.66 -0.42 15.48
N VAL A 96 -13.77 -1.72 15.24
CA VAL A 96 -13.19 -2.39 14.08
C VAL A 96 -13.74 -1.81 12.78
N TRP A 97 -15.05 -1.64 12.66
CA TRP A 97 -15.67 -1.04 11.47
C TRP A 97 -15.25 0.40 11.25
N THR A 98 -15.06 1.17 12.33
CA THR A 98 -14.57 2.54 12.26
C THR A 98 -13.14 2.58 11.70
N ILE A 99 -12.26 1.69 12.19
CA ILE A 99 -10.88 1.59 11.69
C ILE A 99 -10.86 1.21 10.20
N ILE A 100 -11.65 0.22 9.79
CA ILE A 100 -11.75 -0.20 8.38
C ILE A 100 -12.22 0.97 7.51
N PHE A 101 -13.22 1.72 7.96
CA PHE A 101 -13.74 2.88 7.25
C PHE A 101 -12.67 3.97 7.07
N PHE A 102 -11.91 4.29 8.12
CA PHE A 102 -10.81 5.25 8.03
C PHE A 102 -9.71 4.80 7.09
N ILE A 103 -9.27 3.53 7.16
CA ILE A 103 -8.27 2.98 6.24
C ILE A 103 -8.76 3.11 4.80
N THR A 104 -10.01 2.78 4.55
CA THR A 104 -10.63 2.87 3.22
C THR A 104 -10.61 4.30 2.69
N ILE A 105 -11.01 5.28 3.50
CA ILE A 105 -10.98 6.70 3.11
C ILE A 105 -9.54 7.14 2.79
N ILE A 106 -8.59 6.88 3.68
CA ILE A 106 -7.18 7.26 3.49
C ILE A 106 -6.61 6.62 2.23
N PHE A 107 -6.98 5.38 1.93
CA PHE A 107 -6.56 4.68 0.71
C PHE A 107 -7.03 5.42 -0.55
N PHE A 108 -8.32 5.74 -0.66
CA PHE A 108 -8.85 6.49 -1.81
C PHE A 108 -8.26 7.90 -1.91
N VAL A 109 -8.10 8.58 -0.77
CA VAL A 109 -7.44 9.90 -0.72
C VAL A 109 -6.00 9.81 -1.22
N SER A 110 -5.23 8.81 -0.78
CA SER A 110 -3.84 8.61 -1.21
C SER A 110 -3.73 8.38 -2.72
N ILE A 111 -4.62 7.57 -3.29
CA ILE A 111 -4.69 7.34 -4.74
C ILE A 111 -5.02 8.63 -5.47
N HIS A 112 -6.04 9.36 -5.03
CA HIS A 112 -6.46 10.62 -5.68
C HIS A 112 -5.31 11.63 -5.71
N TYR A 113 -4.64 11.86 -4.59
CA TYR A 113 -3.48 12.76 -4.51
C TYR A 113 -2.31 12.28 -5.38
N SER A 114 -2.03 10.99 -5.37
CA SER A 114 -0.99 10.39 -6.21
C SER A 114 -1.30 10.61 -7.70
N GLN A 115 -2.50 10.28 -8.14
CA GLN A 115 -2.92 10.48 -9.53
C GLN A 115 -2.84 11.95 -9.94
N LYS A 116 -3.37 12.87 -9.13
CA LYS A 116 -3.32 14.31 -9.40
C LYS A 116 -1.89 14.81 -9.55
N LYS A 117 -1.00 14.44 -8.64
CA LYS A 117 0.41 14.86 -8.67
C LYS A 117 1.15 14.32 -9.89
N PHE A 118 0.90 13.08 -10.28
CA PHE A 118 1.59 12.43 -11.38
C PHE A 118 0.95 12.71 -12.74
N SER A 119 -0.35 13.00 -12.83
CA SER A 119 -1.00 13.40 -14.09
C SER A 119 -0.42 14.71 -14.63
N ILE A 120 -0.11 15.66 -13.76
CA ILE A 120 0.51 16.94 -14.14
C ILE A 120 1.88 16.71 -14.81
N ARG A 121 2.63 15.68 -14.39
CA ARG A 121 3.95 15.36 -14.95
C ARG A 121 3.90 14.74 -16.35
N TYR A 122 2.74 14.33 -16.81
CA TYR A 122 2.54 13.78 -18.15
C TYR A 122 1.96 14.78 -19.15
N THR A 123 1.71 16.02 -18.70
CA THR A 123 1.30 17.06 -19.63
C THR A 123 2.43 17.34 -20.63
N PRO A 124 2.12 17.54 -21.93
CA PRO A 124 3.13 17.84 -22.94
C PRO A 124 4.01 19.04 -22.57
N GLU A 125 3.42 20.04 -21.91
CA GLU A 125 4.11 21.24 -21.43
C GLU A 125 5.18 20.92 -20.37
N PHE A 126 4.83 20.07 -19.38
CA PHE A 126 5.79 19.68 -18.35
C PHE A 126 6.94 18.87 -18.93
N ILE A 127 6.63 17.95 -19.85
CA ILE A 127 7.66 17.13 -20.54
C ILE A 127 8.60 18.04 -21.37
N ALA A 128 8.04 19.00 -22.08
CA ALA A 128 8.84 19.96 -22.86
C ALA A 128 9.74 20.83 -21.98
N LYS A 129 9.20 21.32 -20.85
CA LYS A 129 9.97 22.09 -19.86
C LYS A 129 11.12 21.26 -19.28
N LYS A 130 10.85 20.04 -18.86
CA LYS A 130 11.87 19.13 -18.31
C LYS A 130 12.95 18.81 -19.31
N ARG A 131 12.61 18.56 -20.58
CA ARG A 131 13.62 18.33 -21.65
C ARG A 131 14.54 19.51 -21.82
N LYS A 132 14.01 20.75 -21.76
CA LYS A 132 14.82 21.96 -21.83
C LYS A 132 15.77 22.09 -20.65
N GLU A 133 15.28 21.83 -19.42
CA GLU A 133 16.11 21.86 -18.22
C GLU A 133 17.23 20.81 -18.26
N ASP A 134 16.92 19.57 -18.66
CA ASP A 134 17.89 18.48 -18.80
C ASP A 134 18.96 18.81 -19.88
N SER A 135 18.55 19.43 -20.98
CA SER A 135 19.50 19.85 -22.04
C SER A 135 20.43 20.97 -21.58
N LEU A 136 19.93 21.94 -20.83
CA LEU A 136 20.71 23.02 -20.22
C LEU A 136 21.72 22.48 -19.20
N GLN A 137 21.28 21.56 -18.33
CA GLN A 137 22.18 20.94 -17.35
C GLN A 137 23.30 20.14 -18.01
N LYS A 138 22.99 19.39 -19.07
CA LYS A 138 24.01 18.67 -19.87
C LYS A 138 25.00 19.62 -20.52
N ALA A 139 24.52 20.71 -21.09
CA ALA A 139 25.41 21.72 -21.71
C ALA A 139 26.34 22.34 -20.65
N GLN A 140 25.83 22.69 -19.48
CA GLN A 140 26.64 23.21 -18.36
C GLN A 140 27.66 22.19 -17.84
N GLN A 141 27.27 20.90 -17.77
CA GLN A 141 28.22 19.84 -17.38
C GLN A 141 29.34 19.67 -18.39
N ILE A 142 29.01 19.68 -19.68
CA ILE A 142 30.01 19.60 -20.78
C ILE A 142 30.98 20.80 -20.73
N GLU A 143 30.46 22.00 -20.50
CA GLU A 143 31.30 23.21 -20.38
C GLU A 143 32.22 23.13 -19.15
N LYS A 144 31.72 22.66 -18.01
CA LYS A 144 32.56 22.43 -16.81
C LYS A 144 33.65 21.39 -17.07
N LEU A 145 33.33 20.30 -17.76
CA LEU A 145 34.29 19.26 -18.11
C LEU A 145 35.37 19.81 -19.08
N LYS A 146 34.99 20.61 -20.09
CA LYS A 146 35.93 21.26 -20.97
C LYS A 146 36.89 22.19 -20.23
N LYS A 147 36.41 22.97 -19.28
CA LYS A 147 37.26 23.83 -18.41
C LYS A 147 38.21 23.02 -17.52
N ILE A 148 37.80 21.86 -17.03
CA ILE A 148 38.63 21.01 -16.16
C ILE A 148 39.70 20.26 -16.97
N TYR A 149 39.34 19.73 -18.12
CA TYR A 149 40.25 18.90 -18.93
C TYR A 149 41.05 19.67 -19.95
N GLY A 150 40.91 21.01 -20.03
CA GLY A 150 41.88 21.88 -20.72
C GLY A 150 41.88 21.75 -22.23
N GLU A 151 40.73 21.59 -22.89
CA GLU A 151 40.63 21.69 -24.35
C GLU A 151 40.85 23.14 -24.87
N ASP A 152 41.12 24.13 -24.01
CA ASP A 152 41.44 25.50 -24.40
C ASP A 152 42.97 25.74 -24.60
N LYS A 153 43.74 24.66 -24.80
CA LYS A 153 45.14 24.77 -25.19
C LYS A 153 45.33 24.39 -26.65
N LYS A 154 44.96 25.31 -27.53
CA LYS A 154 45.58 25.50 -28.86
C LYS A 154 45.72 26.97 -29.17
#